data_62a5d7319d92457482f028660cc591e7
#
_entry.id   62a5d7319d92457482f028660cc591e7
#
_cell.length_a   1.000
_cell.length_b   1.000
_cell.length_c   1.000
_cell.angle_alpha   90.00
_cell.angle_beta   90.00
_cell.angle_gamma   90.00
#
_symmetry.space_group_name_H-M   'P 1'
#
loop_
_entity.id
_entity.type
_entity.pdbx_description
1 polymer ?
#
loop_
_entity_poly.entity_id
_entity_poly.type
_entity_poly.pdbx_seq_one_letter_code
_entity_poly.pdbx_strand_id
1 'polypeptide(L)'
;VALIALAVLVATRGGWSGLLLGGALIGASLTIKQSGAAAGLGIVALAWAASPGRDWWRLAGRAAAAGAVAVGVFVGVSLGSGLGFGWNKPTAGNPLAVMSDSPLSWIIQAMRLLGQEALLAPTMRVLTLLAGLAVLVAWVWLVVRFGPRPGEPGRPWVVLLGGLLAFALLGPALQPWYFTWVAPFVALALPDLRWQRVWLSATVVVVMAASTQISLGSPLLGLAVWWLWRRFEARNLDVFRERTGV
;
A
#
# COMPACT_ATOMS: atom_id res chain seq x y z
N VAL A 1 0.93 -9.69 0.02
CA VAL A 1 0.44 -9.15 -1.26
C VAL A 1 -0.54 -10.11 -1.92
N ALA A 2 -0.17 -11.38 -2.13
CA ALA A 2 -1.04 -12.36 -2.79
C ALA A 2 -2.43 -12.48 -2.11
N LEU A 3 -2.46 -12.58 -0.77
CA LEU A 3 -3.72 -12.62 -0.02
C LEU A 3 -4.55 -11.35 -0.20
N ILE A 4 -3.92 -10.19 -0.29
CA ILE A 4 -4.60 -8.92 -0.52
C ILE A 4 -5.22 -8.90 -1.93
N ALA A 5 -4.46 -9.28 -2.95
CA ALA A 5 -4.97 -9.35 -4.32
C ALA A 5 -6.13 -10.35 -4.43
N LEU A 6 -5.98 -11.50 -3.80
CA LEU A 6 -7.03 -12.54 -3.77
C LEU A 6 -8.27 -12.04 -3.02
N ALA A 7 -8.11 -11.33 -1.90
CA ALA A 7 -9.22 -10.75 -1.14
C ALA A 7 -10.08 -9.83 -2.00
N VAL A 8 -9.45 -8.90 -2.71
CA VAL A 8 -10.16 -7.97 -3.59
C VAL A 8 -10.77 -8.71 -4.78
N LEU A 9 -10.04 -9.65 -5.39
CA LEU A 9 -10.55 -10.46 -6.50
C LEU A 9 -11.81 -11.27 -6.10
N VAL A 10 -11.80 -11.89 -4.92
CA VAL A 10 -12.95 -12.66 -4.43
C VAL A 10 -14.12 -11.73 -4.12
N ALA A 11 -13.87 -10.57 -3.54
CA ALA A 11 -14.89 -9.57 -3.28
C ALA A 11 -15.53 -9.03 -4.59
N THR A 12 -14.77 -8.94 -5.71
CA THR A 12 -15.31 -8.51 -7.02
C THR A 12 -16.30 -9.51 -7.62
N ARG A 13 -16.24 -10.79 -7.23
CA ARG A 13 -17.17 -11.81 -7.71
C ARG A 13 -18.58 -11.65 -7.14
N GLY A 14 -18.79 -10.68 -6.28
CA GLY A 14 -20.08 -10.22 -5.82
C GLY A 14 -20.68 -11.01 -4.66
N GLY A 15 -21.74 -10.46 -4.10
CA GLY A 15 -22.50 -11.07 -3.04
C GLY A 15 -21.83 -11.02 -1.66
N TRP A 16 -22.54 -11.50 -0.67
CA TRP A 16 -22.10 -11.55 0.72
C TRP A 16 -20.92 -12.50 0.93
N SER A 17 -20.96 -13.69 0.29
CA SER A 17 -19.90 -14.69 0.42
C SER A 17 -18.54 -14.18 -0.06
N GLY A 18 -18.50 -13.49 -1.20
CA GLY A 18 -17.28 -12.89 -1.72
C GLY A 18 -16.73 -11.81 -0.77
N LEU A 19 -17.61 -10.97 -0.23
CA LEU A 19 -17.22 -9.92 0.71
C LEU A 19 -16.66 -10.49 2.02
N LEU A 20 -17.34 -11.50 2.61
CA LEU A 20 -16.90 -12.12 3.86
C LEU A 20 -15.60 -12.91 3.68
N LEU A 21 -15.46 -13.65 2.57
CA LEU A 21 -14.22 -14.34 2.24
C LEU A 21 -13.07 -13.34 1.99
N GLY A 22 -13.35 -12.22 1.32
CA GLY A 22 -12.40 -11.10 1.19
C GLY A 22 -11.97 -10.58 2.56
N GLY A 23 -12.91 -10.37 3.47
CA GLY A 23 -12.64 -10.00 4.87
C GLY A 23 -11.72 -11.02 5.58
N ALA A 24 -12.00 -12.33 5.43
CA ALA A 24 -11.18 -13.37 6.02
C ALA A 24 -9.73 -13.35 5.49
N LEU A 25 -9.54 -13.16 4.19
CA LEU A 25 -8.22 -13.06 3.56
C LEU A 25 -7.46 -11.80 4.03
N ILE A 26 -8.16 -10.69 4.24
CA ILE A 26 -7.58 -9.49 4.86
C ILE A 26 -7.13 -9.80 6.29
N GLY A 27 -7.97 -10.44 7.10
CA GLY A 27 -7.62 -10.88 8.45
C GLY A 27 -6.37 -11.77 8.47
N ALA A 28 -6.29 -12.75 7.57
CA ALA A 28 -5.11 -13.58 7.40
C ALA A 28 -3.87 -12.77 6.96
N SER A 29 -4.03 -11.76 6.10
CA SER A 29 -2.91 -10.91 5.70
C SER A 29 -2.38 -10.03 6.83
N LEU A 30 -3.26 -9.60 7.74
CA LEU A 30 -2.89 -8.81 8.92
C LEU A 30 -2.01 -9.59 9.90
N THR A 31 -2.16 -10.91 9.98
CA THR A 31 -1.28 -11.75 10.82
C THR A 31 0.16 -11.78 10.33
N ILE A 32 0.36 -11.52 9.03
CA ILE A 32 1.69 -11.48 8.42
C ILE A 32 2.27 -10.05 8.52
N LYS A 33 1.45 -9.05 8.19
CA LYS A 33 1.87 -7.65 8.21
C LYS A 33 0.68 -6.68 8.21
N GLN A 34 0.82 -5.57 8.94
CA GLN A 34 -0.21 -4.53 9.10
C GLN A 34 -0.69 -3.91 7.78
N SER A 35 0.10 -4.00 6.70
CA SER A 35 -0.30 -3.51 5.36
C SER A 35 -1.57 -4.15 4.82
N GLY A 36 -1.98 -5.30 5.35
CA GLY A 36 -3.25 -5.93 5.02
C GLY A 36 -4.47 -5.03 5.27
N ALA A 37 -4.40 -4.16 6.28
CA ALA A 37 -5.48 -3.21 6.58
C ALA A 37 -5.79 -2.27 5.40
N ALA A 38 -4.79 -1.89 4.61
CA ALA A 38 -4.97 -1.03 3.45
C ALA A 38 -5.86 -1.66 2.36
N ALA A 39 -5.86 -2.99 2.24
CA ALA A 39 -6.75 -3.69 1.32
C ALA A 39 -8.23 -3.60 1.72
N GLY A 40 -8.51 -3.39 3.01
CA GLY A 40 -9.87 -3.15 3.51
C GLY A 40 -10.57 -2.01 2.80
N LEU A 41 -9.84 -0.99 2.35
CA LEU A 41 -10.41 0.11 1.56
C LEU A 41 -10.92 -0.35 0.19
N GLY A 42 -10.20 -1.22 -0.48
CA GLY A 42 -10.66 -1.84 -1.72
C GLY A 42 -11.96 -2.60 -1.51
N ILE A 43 -12.07 -3.37 -0.42
CA ILE A 43 -13.28 -4.11 -0.06
C ILE A 43 -14.44 -3.16 0.26
N VAL A 44 -14.19 -2.07 1.00
CA VAL A 44 -15.21 -1.04 1.28
C VAL A 44 -15.72 -0.41 -0.02
N ALA A 45 -14.83 -0.07 -0.95
CA ALA A 45 -15.21 0.47 -2.25
C ALA A 45 -16.05 -0.53 -3.07
N LEU A 46 -15.71 -1.81 -3.03
CA LEU A 46 -16.49 -2.88 -3.67
C LEU A 46 -17.85 -3.11 -3.00
N ALA A 47 -17.89 -3.11 -1.67
CA ALA A 47 -19.15 -3.19 -0.93
C ALA A 47 -20.08 -2.04 -1.30
N TRP A 48 -19.53 -0.87 -1.51
CA TRP A 48 -20.26 0.30 -1.98
C TRP A 48 -20.76 0.12 -3.42
N ALA A 49 -19.91 -0.34 -4.34
CA ALA A 49 -20.31 -0.62 -5.72
C ALA A 49 -21.46 -1.64 -5.82
N ALA A 50 -21.45 -2.64 -4.96
CA ALA A 50 -22.48 -3.65 -4.88
C ALA A 50 -23.77 -3.19 -4.19
N SER A 51 -23.84 -1.96 -3.67
CA SER A 51 -25.03 -1.42 -3.00
C SER A 51 -25.81 -0.53 -3.97
N PRO A 52 -27.04 -0.89 -4.34
CA PRO A 52 -27.87 -0.05 -5.21
C PRO A 52 -28.19 1.27 -4.48
N GLY A 53 -27.88 2.39 -5.16
CA GLY A 53 -28.01 3.72 -4.58
C GLY A 53 -26.92 4.05 -3.56
N ARG A 54 -26.99 5.23 -2.95
CA ARG A 54 -26.07 5.69 -1.91
C ARG A 54 -26.59 5.32 -0.53
N ASP A 55 -26.90 4.06 -0.30
CA ASP A 55 -27.37 3.59 1.00
C ASP A 55 -26.17 3.38 1.94
N TRP A 56 -25.86 4.41 2.70
CA TRP A 56 -24.77 4.43 3.67
C TRP A 56 -24.90 3.36 4.74
N TRP A 57 -26.11 3.00 5.14
CA TRP A 57 -26.34 1.98 6.16
C TRP A 57 -26.00 0.59 5.63
N ARG A 58 -26.36 0.31 4.39
CA ARG A 58 -25.96 -0.94 3.73
C ARG A 58 -24.45 -1.01 3.53
N LEU A 59 -23.82 0.08 3.12
CA LEU A 59 -22.35 0.15 3.03
C LEU A 59 -21.71 -0.10 4.39
N ALA A 60 -22.15 0.63 5.42
CA ALA A 60 -21.64 0.48 6.78
C ALA A 60 -21.83 -0.94 7.31
N GLY A 61 -23.01 -1.54 7.11
CA GLY A 61 -23.28 -2.92 7.50
C GLY A 61 -22.37 -3.93 6.80
N ARG A 62 -22.14 -3.79 5.50
CA ARG A 62 -21.22 -4.65 4.74
C ARG A 62 -19.78 -4.47 5.17
N ALA A 63 -19.34 -3.23 5.34
CA ALA A 63 -17.99 -2.93 5.81
C ALA A 63 -17.77 -3.47 7.23
N ALA A 64 -18.75 -3.30 8.12
CA ALA A 64 -18.70 -3.84 9.48
C ALA A 64 -18.64 -5.36 9.49
N ALA A 65 -19.45 -6.04 8.67
CA ALA A 65 -19.43 -7.50 8.58
C ALA A 65 -18.08 -8.03 8.06
N ALA A 66 -17.55 -7.45 6.97
CA ALA A 66 -16.25 -7.83 6.45
C ALA A 66 -15.13 -7.52 7.45
N GLY A 67 -15.21 -6.38 8.13
CA GLY A 67 -14.28 -5.99 9.19
C GLY A 67 -14.32 -6.93 10.39
N ALA A 68 -15.50 -7.32 10.84
CA ALA A 68 -15.68 -8.27 11.95
C ALA A 68 -15.06 -9.64 11.61
N VAL A 69 -15.27 -10.13 10.39
CA VAL A 69 -14.63 -11.37 9.91
C VAL A 69 -13.12 -11.20 9.86
N ALA A 70 -12.61 -10.09 9.33
CA ALA A 70 -11.17 -9.83 9.27
C ALA A 70 -10.53 -9.81 10.68
N VAL A 71 -11.16 -9.13 11.63
CA VAL A 71 -10.71 -9.08 13.04
C VAL A 71 -10.81 -10.49 13.66
N GLY A 72 -11.90 -11.22 13.44
CA GLY A 72 -12.08 -12.59 13.96
C GLY A 72 -10.99 -13.54 13.48
N VAL A 73 -10.68 -13.53 12.18
CA VAL A 73 -9.59 -14.34 11.60
C VAL A 73 -8.23 -13.89 12.15
N PHE A 74 -7.98 -12.59 12.19
CA PHE A 74 -6.74 -12.04 12.74
C PHE A 74 -6.51 -12.48 14.19
N VAL A 75 -7.52 -12.33 15.06
CA VAL A 75 -7.46 -12.73 16.45
C VAL A 75 -7.35 -14.25 16.58
N GLY A 76 -8.18 -15.01 15.84
CA GLY A 76 -8.17 -16.47 15.87
C GLY A 76 -6.81 -17.05 15.47
N VAL A 77 -6.20 -16.55 14.39
CA VAL A 77 -4.86 -17.00 13.97
C VAL A 77 -3.79 -16.56 14.96
N SER A 78 -3.85 -15.33 15.46
CA SER A 78 -2.87 -14.81 16.41
C SER A 78 -2.85 -15.60 17.72
N LEU A 79 -4.02 -15.96 18.23
CA LEU A 79 -4.15 -16.76 19.47
C LEU A 79 -3.90 -18.24 19.20
N GLY A 80 -4.47 -18.81 18.13
CA GLY A 80 -4.36 -20.22 17.81
C GLY A 80 -2.95 -20.67 17.42
N SER A 81 -2.14 -19.75 16.85
CA SER A 81 -0.72 -20.03 16.53
C SER A 81 0.20 -20.00 17.75
N GLY A 82 -0.25 -19.55 18.91
CA GLY A 82 0.58 -19.33 20.10
C GLY A 82 1.53 -18.14 19.98
N LEU A 83 1.59 -17.46 18.83
CA LEU A 83 2.46 -16.30 18.64
C LEU A 83 1.89 -15.02 19.29
N GLY A 84 0.59 -15.03 19.61
CA GLY A 84 -0.11 -13.91 20.21
C GLY A 84 -0.01 -12.64 19.33
N PHE A 85 -0.04 -11.49 19.96
CA PHE A 85 0.13 -10.19 19.30
C PHE A 85 1.58 -9.70 19.38
N GLY A 86 2.55 -10.59 19.20
CA GLY A 86 3.99 -10.29 19.37
C GLY A 86 4.51 -9.14 18.50
N TRP A 87 3.85 -8.89 17.36
CA TRP A 87 4.15 -7.74 16.50
C TRP A 87 3.82 -6.38 17.14
N ASN A 88 2.98 -6.36 18.19
CA ASN A 88 2.63 -5.15 18.96
C ASN A 88 3.63 -4.87 20.09
N LYS A 89 4.53 -5.81 20.38
CA LYS A 89 5.65 -5.50 21.27
C LYS A 89 6.56 -4.55 20.48
N PRO A 90 6.84 -3.34 20.99
CA PRO A 90 7.89 -2.54 20.40
C PRO A 90 9.10 -3.45 20.38
N THR A 91 9.58 -3.79 19.18
CA THR A 91 10.83 -4.51 19.04
C THR A 91 11.80 -3.82 19.96
N ALA A 92 12.41 -4.57 20.89
CA ALA A 92 13.29 -4.03 21.92
C ALA A 92 14.52 -3.29 21.35
N GLY A 93 14.65 -3.28 20.02
CA GLY A 93 15.48 -2.36 19.26
C GLY A 93 14.76 -1.03 19.15
N ASN A 94 15.40 -0.01 19.67
CA ASN A 94 15.08 1.39 19.50
C ASN A 94 14.40 1.63 18.13
N PRO A 95 13.10 2.02 18.04
CA PRO A 95 12.42 2.28 16.78
C PRO A 95 13.12 3.38 15.96
N LEU A 96 14.00 4.14 16.59
CA LEU A 96 14.88 5.12 15.99
C LEU A 96 16.12 4.50 15.32
N ALA A 97 16.39 3.21 15.52
CA ALA A 97 17.51 2.50 14.91
C ALA A 97 17.17 1.91 13.52
N VAL A 98 15.91 1.90 13.13
CA VAL A 98 15.53 1.48 11.79
C VAL A 98 15.94 2.58 10.82
N MET A 99 17.06 2.41 10.15
CA MET A 99 17.41 3.22 9.00
C MET A 99 16.32 3.02 7.95
N SER A 100 15.55 4.05 7.71
CA SER A 100 14.43 4.06 6.79
C SER A 100 14.54 5.32 5.97
N ASP A 101 14.20 5.23 4.69
CA ASP A 101 14.20 6.38 3.76
C ASP A 101 12.88 7.18 3.85
N SER A 102 12.10 7.01 4.92
CA SER A 102 10.87 7.79 5.09
C SER A 102 11.19 9.25 5.41
N PRO A 103 10.32 10.19 4.98
CA PRO A 103 10.46 11.60 5.37
C PRO A 103 10.56 11.79 6.88
N LEU A 104 9.88 10.94 7.64
CA LEU A 104 9.93 10.92 9.08
C LEU A 104 11.32 10.55 9.62
N SER A 105 11.98 9.59 8.99
CA SER A 105 13.35 9.20 9.34
C SER A 105 14.35 10.31 9.09
N TRP A 106 14.16 11.11 8.06
CA TRP A 106 15.02 12.26 7.79
C TRP A 106 14.92 13.33 8.87
N ILE A 107 13.71 13.59 9.37
CA ILE A 107 13.50 14.51 10.50
C ILE A 107 14.25 14.00 11.73
N ILE A 108 14.17 12.70 12.02
CA ILE A 108 14.86 12.07 13.14
C ILE A 108 16.38 12.20 13.00
N GLN A 109 16.90 11.93 11.81
CA GLN A 109 18.33 12.04 11.55
C GLN A 109 18.80 13.49 11.70
N ALA A 110 18.06 14.46 11.21
CA ALA A 110 18.35 15.88 11.37
C ALA A 110 18.35 16.28 12.86
N MET A 111 17.36 15.83 13.64
CA MET A 111 17.32 16.10 15.08
C MET A 111 18.52 15.51 15.83
N ARG A 112 18.97 14.30 15.47
CA ARG A 112 20.18 13.69 16.03
C ARG A 112 21.43 14.49 15.70
N LEU A 113 21.57 14.92 14.43
CA LEU A 113 22.70 15.75 14.00
C LEU A 113 22.75 17.10 14.76
N LEU A 114 21.58 17.60 15.14
CA LEU A 114 21.46 18.84 15.93
C LEU A 114 21.57 18.61 17.45
N GLY A 115 21.86 17.39 17.91
CA GLY A 115 21.98 17.07 19.33
C GLY A 115 20.67 17.14 20.12
N GLN A 116 19.52 17.08 19.45
CA GLN A 116 18.18 17.21 20.05
C GLN A 116 17.61 15.87 20.51
N GLU A 117 18.43 15.03 21.16
CA GLU A 117 18.03 13.66 21.53
C GLU A 117 16.87 13.62 22.53
N ALA A 118 16.80 14.58 23.46
CA ALA A 118 15.73 14.64 24.45
C ALA A 118 14.34 14.88 23.81
N LEU A 119 14.27 15.52 22.64
CA LEU A 119 13.03 15.80 21.93
C LEU A 119 12.62 14.70 20.95
N LEU A 120 13.46 13.69 20.71
CA LEU A 120 13.19 12.64 19.72
C LEU A 120 11.91 11.86 20.05
N ALA A 121 11.76 11.38 21.29
CA ALA A 121 10.62 10.54 21.65
C ALA A 121 9.27 11.29 21.56
N PRO A 122 9.11 12.50 22.12
CA PRO A 122 7.86 13.24 22.00
C PRO A 122 7.59 13.64 20.53
N THR A 123 8.60 14.09 19.79
CA THR A 123 8.45 14.43 18.36
C THR A 123 8.00 13.23 17.55
N MET A 124 8.59 12.06 17.77
CA MET A 124 8.19 10.82 17.09
C MET A 124 6.74 10.46 17.33
N ARG A 125 6.25 10.59 18.57
CA ARG A 125 4.84 10.32 18.89
C ARG A 125 3.92 11.24 18.10
N VAL A 126 4.21 12.54 18.12
CA VAL A 126 3.40 13.53 17.40
C VAL A 126 3.42 13.26 15.89
N LEU A 127 4.61 13.06 15.31
CA LEU A 127 4.73 12.81 13.87
C LEU A 127 4.07 11.50 13.45
N THR A 128 4.13 10.44 14.26
CA THR A 128 3.44 9.18 13.98
C THR A 128 1.92 9.35 14.03
N LEU A 129 1.39 10.13 14.97
CA LEU A 129 -0.04 10.44 15.03
C LEU A 129 -0.47 11.27 13.82
N LEU A 130 0.30 12.30 13.45
CA LEU A 130 0.02 13.13 12.26
C LEU A 130 0.09 12.29 10.97
N ALA A 131 1.07 11.40 10.84
CA ALA A 131 1.17 10.48 9.72
C ALA A 131 -0.03 9.52 9.66
N GLY A 132 -0.45 8.96 10.79
CA GLY A 132 -1.65 8.14 10.87
C GLY A 132 -2.91 8.90 10.48
N LEU A 133 -3.06 10.13 10.93
CA LEU A 133 -4.17 11.01 10.54
C LEU A 133 -4.12 11.33 9.04
N ALA A 134 -2.95 11.65 8.49
CA ALA A 134 -2.79 11.92 7.06
C ALA A 134 -3.13 10.68 6.20
N VAL A 135 -2.74 9.48 6.63
CA VAL A 135 -3.14 8.23 5.98
C VAL A 135 -4.65 8.08 6.01
N LEU A 136 -5.29 8.29 7.17
CA LEU A 136 -6.74 8.19 7.30
C LEU A 136 -7.46 9.20 6.39
N VAL A 137 -7.02 10.44 6.37
CA VAL A 137 -7.58 11.50 5.49
C VAL A 137 -7.40 11.12 4.02
N ALA A 138 -6.22 10.65 3.63
CA ALA A 138 -5.97 10.17 2.27
C ALA A 138 -6.90 9.00 1.90
N TRP A 139 -7.15 8.09 2.83
CA TRP A 139 -8.05 6.97 2.64
C TRP A 139 -9.50 7.43 2.44
N VAL A 140 -9.99 8.27 3.31
CA VAL A 140 -11.35 8.84 3.17
C VAL A 140 -11.49 9.57 1.84
N TRP A 141 -10.50 10.39 1.47
CA TRP A 141 -10.48 11.10 0.19
C TRP A 141 -10.52 10.14 -1.00
N LEU A 142 -9.73 9.06 -0.99
CA LEU A 142 -9.72 8.05 -2.05
C LEU A 142 -11.08 7.38 -2.20
N VAL A 143 -11.71 6.98 -1.08
CA VAL A 143 -13.04 6.35 -1.11
C VAL A 143 -14.09 7.33 -1.64
N VAL A 144 -14.07 8.58 -1.21
CA VAL A 144 -15.02 9.62 -1.68
C VAL A 144 -14.79 9.95 -3.15
N ARG A 145 -13.53 10.05 -3.58
CA ARG A 145 -13.18 10.48 -4.94
C ARG A 145 -13.35 9.38 -5.98
N PHE A 146 -13.01 8.14 -5.65
CA PHE A 146 -12.97 6.99 -6.55
C PHE A 146 -13.98 5.88 -6.18
N GLY A 147 -14.74 6.08 -5.14
CA GLY A 147 -15.87 5.22 -4.79
C GLY A 147 -16.98 5.29 -5.86
N PRO A 148 -17.92 4.36 -5.81
CA PRO A 148 -19.00 4.30 -6.79
C PRO A 148 -19.90 5.54 -6.72
N ARG A 149 -20.31 6.00 -7.89
CA ARG A 149 -21.25 7.10 -8.07
C ARG A 149 -22.48 6.60 -8.81
N PRO A 150 -23.63 7.30 -8.74
CA PRO A 150 -24.77 6.95 -9.56
C PRO A 150 -24.37 6.88 -11.04
N GLY A 151 -24.57 5.71 -11.66
CA GLY A 151 -24.22 5.46 -13.07
C GLY A 151 -22.74 5.13 -13.34
N GLU A 152 -21.85 5.21 -12.33
CA GLU A 152 -20.44 4.88 -12.50
C GLU A 152 -20.01 3.80 -11.50
N PRO A 153 -19.42 2.69 -11.95
CA PRO A 153 -18.81 1.73 -11.04
C PRO A 153 -17.62 2.37 -10.33
N GLY A 154 -17.43 2.05 -9.04
CA GLY A 154 -16.25 2.47 -8.29
C GLY A 154 -14.97 1.89 -8.88
N ARG A 155 -13.84 2.50 -8.51
CA ARG A 155 -12.49 2.06 -8.89
C ARG A 155 -11.74 1.46 -7.70
N PRO A 156 -12.11 0.26 -7.23
CA PRO A 156 -11.55 -0.34 -6.03
C PRO A 156 -10.03 -0.54 -6.12
N TRP A 157 -9.52 -0.83 -7.30
CA TRP A 157 -8.09 -1.00 -7.52
C TRP A 157 -7.31 0.32 -7.35
N VAL A 158 -7.90 1.46 -7.74
CA VAL A 158 -7.32 2.79 -7.50
C VAL A 158 -7.33 3.13 -6.01
N VAL A 159 -8.41 2.81 -5.32
CA VAL A 159 -8.52 3.02 -3.86
C VAL A 159 -7.49 2.16 -3.12
N LEU A 160 -7.33 0.90 -3.51
CA LEU A 160 -6.35 -0.02 -2.94
C LEU A 160 -4.92 0.45 -3.21
N LEU A 161 -4.60 0.76 -4.47
CA LEU A 161 -3.29 1.29 -4.87
C LEU A 161 -2.94 2.55 -4.08
N GLY A 162 -3.83 3.53 -4.08
CA GLY A 162 -3.62 4.79 -3.38
C GLY A 162 -3.51 4.62 -1.86
N GLY A 163 -4.30 3.72 -1.29
CA GLY A 163 -4.25 3.40 0.15
C GLY A 163 -2.93 2.76 0.56
N LEU A 164 -2.45 1.79 -0.21
CA LEU A 164 -1.13 1.16 0.02
C LEU A 164 0.01 2.16 -0.14
N LEU A 165 -0.08 3.05 -1.14
CA LEU A 165 0.90 4.12 -1.34
C LEU A 165 0.90 5.12 -0.19
N ALA A 166 -0.28 5.60 0.23
CA ALA A 166 -0.39 6.51 1.35
C ALA A 166 0.22 5.88 2.62
N PHE A 167 -0.08 4.61 2.88
CA PHE A 167 0.49 3.88 4.01
C PHE A 167 2.01 3.74 3.89
N ALA A 168 2.54 3.42 2.70
CA ALA A 168 3.97 3.26 2.49
C ALA A 168 4.73 4.60 2.61
N LEU A 169 4.21 5.68 2.01
CA LEU A 169 4.90 6.96 1.94
C LEU A 169 4.78 7.77 3.24
N LEU A 170 3.64 7.71 3.91
CA LEU A 170 3.38 8.45 5.14
C LEU A 170 3.72 7.64 6.40
N GLY A 171 3.95 6.34 6.26
CA GLY A 171 4.33 5.48 7.37
C GLY A 171 5.69 5.86 7.97
N PRO A 172 5.93 5.49 9.24
CA PRO A 172 7.18 5.84 9.95
C PRO A 172 8.41 5.12 9.37
N ALA A 173 8.21 4.08 8.59
CA ALA A 173 9.28 3.30 7.97
C ALA A 173 8.93 3.06 6.50
N LEU A 174 9.57 3.80 5.60
CA LEU A 174 9.53 3.51 4.18
C LEU A 174 10.63 2.50 3.87
N GLN A 175 10.19 1.34 3.46
CA GLN A 175 11.12 0.29 3.03
C GLN A 175 10.96 0.10 1.52
N PRO A 176 12.06 -0.06 0.78
CA PRO A 176 12.02 -0.16 -0.68
C PRO A 176 11.12 -1.28 -1.19
N TRP A 177 11.09 -2.40 -0.50
CA TRP A 177 10.21 -3.51 -0.86
C TRP A 177 8.70 -3.20 -0.71
N TYR A 178 8.30 -2.08 -0.09
CA TYR A 178 6.89 -1.65 -0.08
C TYR A 178 6.40 -1.30 -1.48
N PHE A 179 7.26 -0.81 -2.34
CA PHE A 179 6.93 -0.55 -3.74
C PHE A 179 6.63 -1.84 -4.50
N THR A 180 7.28 -2.97 -4.13
CA THR A 180 6.96 -4.26 -4.72
C THR A 180 5.57 -4.77 -4.35
N TRP A 181 5.02 -4.34 -3.19
CA TRP A 181 3.65 -4.70 -2.81
C TRP A 181 2.61 -3.96 -3.64
N VAL A 182 2.94 -2.77 -4.06
CA VAL A 182 2.06 -1.89 -4.82
C VAL A 182 2.09 -2.23 -6.30
N ALA A 183 3.24 -2.66 -6.81
CA ALA A 183 3.47 -2.93 -8.23
C ALA A 183 2.39 -3.80 -8.91
N PRO A 184 1.93 -4.93 -8.35
CA PRO A 184 0.89 -5.74 -8.99
C PRO A 184 -0.43 -5.01 -9.20
N PHE A 185 -0.75 -4.03 -8.36
CA PHE A 185 -2.01 -3.29 -8.44
C PHE A 185 -1.97 -2.12 -9.42
N VAL A 186 -0.77 -1.72 -9.84
CA VAL A 186 -0.59 -0.66 -10.84
C VAL A 186 -1.22 -1.05 -12.17
N ALA A 187 -1.02 -2.30 -12.59
CA ALA A 187 -1.60 -2.82 -13.83
C ALA A 187 -3.15 -2.85 -13.80
N LEU A 188 -3.73 -3.06 -12.61
CA LEU A 188 -5.17 -3.12 -12.42
C LEU A 188 -5.81 -1.74 -12.21
N ALA A 189 -5.07 -0.81 -11.62
CA ALA A 189 -5.57 0.52 -11.29
C ALA A 189 -5.35 1.55 -12.41
N LEU A 190 -4.29 1.39 -13.20
CA LEU A 190 -3.87 2.31 -14.25
C LEU A 190 -3.96 1.62 -15.61
N PRO A 191 -5.00 1.88 -16.39
CA PRO A 191 -5.18 1.26 -17.71
C PRO A 191 -4.18 1.78 -18.75
N ASP A 192 -3.61 2.97 -18.54
CA ASP A 192 -2.64 3.57 -19.44
C ASP A 192 -1.25 2.96 -19.25
N LEU A 193 -0.73 2.32 -20.28
CA LEU A 193 0.60 1.72 -20.33
C LEU A 193 1.71 2.72 -20.01
N ARG A 194 1.54 4.01 -20.33
CA ARG A 194 2.50 5.06 -20.04
C ARG A 194 2.72 5.18 -18.52
N TRP A 195 1.64 5.24 -17.76
CA TRP A 195 1.71 5.34 -16.30
C TRP A 195 2.21 4.05 -15.64
N GLN A 196 1.84 2.88 -16.20
CA GLN A 196 2.39 1.61 -15.74
C GLN A 196 3.91 1.57 -15.90
N ARG A 197 4.43 2.04 -17.04
CA ARG A 197 5.89 2.13 -17.30
C ARG A 197 6.58 3.12 -16.37
N VAL A 198 5.99 4.30 -16.16
CA VAL A 198 6.54 5.29 -15.20
C VAL A 198 6.64 4.66 -13.82
N TRP A 199 5.58 3.97 -13.38
CA TRP A 199 5.58 3.31 -12.09
C TRP A 199 6.63 2.21 -12.00
N LEU A 200 6.70 1.33 -12.98
CA LEU A 200 7.68 0.26 -13.02
C LEU A 200 9.11 0.82 -12.96
N SER A 201 9.40 1.84 -13.76
CA SER A 201 10.70 2.50 -13.75
C SER A 201 11.02 3.11 -12.37
N ALA A 202 10.06 3.81 -11.77
CA ALA A 202 10.22 4.37 -10.42
C ALA A 202 10.47 3.26 -9.38
N THR A 203 9.75 2.16 -9.46
CA THR A 203 9.93 1.00 -8.56
C THR A 203 11.32 0.42 -8.70
N VAL A 204 11.81 0.21 -9.93
CA VAL A 204 13.16 -0.30 -10.18
C VAL A 204 14.21 0.64 -9.60
N VAL A 205 14.07 1.97 -9.85
CA VAL A 205 15.00 2.97 -9.31
C VAL A 205 15.04 2.92 -7.78
N VAL A 206 13.88 2.90 -7.14
CA VAL A 206 13.80 2.89 -5.66
C VAL A 206 14.35 1.59 -5.07
N VAL A 207 14.02 0.43 -5.65
CA VAL A 207 14.50 -0.86 -5.16
C VAL A 207 16.00 -0.98 -5.34
N MET A 208 16.53 -0.56 -6.49
CA MET A 208 17.98 -0.57 -6.74
C MET A 208 18.72 0.41 -5.83
N ALA A 209 18.18 1.62 -5.66
CA ALA A 209 18.72 2.61 -4.76
C ALA A 209 18.88 2.08 -3.33
N ALA A 210 17.89 1.36 -2.87
CA ALA A 210 17.88 0.83 -1.51
C ALA A 210 18.68 -0.46 -1.32
N SER A 211 18.80 -1.30 -2.35
CA SER A 211 19.55 -2.56 -2.25
C SER A 211 21.05 -2.35 -2.17
N THR A 212 21.55 -1.23 -2.65
CA THR A 212 23.00 -0.95 -2.69
C THR A 212 23.56 -0.41 -1.37
N GLN A 213 22.73 0.03 -0.43
CA GLN A 213 23.12 0.69 0.85
C GLN A 213 24.18 1.80 0.70
N ILE A 214 24.41 2.27 -0.53
CA ILE A 214 25.39 3.31 -0.84
C ILE A 214 24.64 4.63 -0.88
N SER A 215 24.88 5.48 0.11
CA SER A 215 24.09 6.67 0.41
C SER A 215 23.99 7.73 -0.71
N LEU A 216 24.94 7.79 -1.64
CA LEU A 216 24.93 8.76 -2.75
C LEU A 216 25.01 8.13 -4.15
N GLY A 217 25.63 6.97 -4.29
CA GLY A 217 25.74 6.29 -5.59
C GLY A 217 24.47 5.59 -6.04
N SER A 218 23.58 5.26 -5.13
CA SER A 218 22.37 4.50 -5.40
C SER A 218 21.33 5.24 -6.25
N PRO A 219 21.04 6.54 -6.05
CA PRO A 219 20.16 7.29 -6.95
C PRO A 219 20.73 7.41 -8.37
N LEU A 220 22.05 7.59 -8.49
CA LEU A 220 22.72 7.68 -9.79
C LEU A 220 22.68 6.32 -10.52
N LEU A 221 22.92 5.23 -9.80
CA LEU A 221 22.80 3.88 -10.36
C LEU A 221 21.36 3.59 -10.79
N GLY A 222 20.37 3.96 -9.95
CA GLY A 222 18.96 3.83 -10.28
C GLY A 222 18.60 4.63 -11.55
N LEU A 223 19.07 5.85 -11.67
CA LEU A 223 18.89 6.68 -12.87
C LEU A 223 19.57 6.07 -14.10
N ALA A 224 20.78 5.52 -13.95
CA ALA A 224 21.50 4.83 -15.03
C ALA A 224 20.75 3.59 -15.50
N VAL A 225 20.26 2.75 -14.56
CA VAL A 225 19.43 1.59 -14.87
C VAL A 225 18.13 2.00 -15.55
N TRP A 226 17.46 3.03 -15.06
CA TRP A 226 16.25 3.58 -15.68
C TRP A 226 16.53 4.07 -17.11
N TRP A 227 17.64 4.80 -17.33
CA TRP A 227 18.02 5.31 -18.63
C TRP A 227 18.34 4.19 -19.61
N LEU A 228 19.10 3.15 -19.19
CA LEU A 228 19.38 1.95 -19.98
C LEU A 228 18.09 1.21 -20.34
N TRP A 229 17.17 1.04 -19.37
CA TRP A 229 15.87 0.44 -19.59
C TRP A 229 15.06 1.20 -20.65
N ARG A 230 15.00 2.52 -20.54
CA ARG A 230 14.30 3.38 -21.52
C ARG A 230 14.89 3.23 -22.93
N ARG A 231 16.20 3.16 -23.07
CA ARG A 231 16.86 2.92 -24.35
C ARG A 231 16.55 1.53 -24.92
N PHE A 232 16.59 0.51 -24.07
CA PHE A 232 16.27 -0.85 -24.47
C PHE A 232 14.80 -0.98 -24.92
N GLU A 233 13.88 -0.38 -24.19
CA GLU A 233 12.46 -0.36 -24.50
C GLU A 233 12.17 0.37 -25.83
N ALA A 234 12.77 1.52 -26.06
CA ALA A 234 12.62 2.27 -27.32
C ALA A 234 13.05 1.43 -28.54
N ARG A 235 14.22 0.76 -28.44
CA ARG A 235 14.71 -0.11 -29.50
C ARG A 235 13.77 -1.31 -29.79
N ASN A 236 13.24 -1.93 -28.75
CA ASN A 236 12.33 -3.07 -28.92
C ASN A 236 10.98 -2.66 -29.50
N LEU A 237 10.49 -1.47 -29.18
CA LEU A 237 9.25 -0.94 -29.75
C LEU A 237 9.40 -0.64 -31.25
N ASP A 238 10.55 -0.12 -31.67
CA ASP A 238 10.84 0.12 -33.09
C ASP A 238 10.91 -1.20 -33.87
N VAL A 239 11.62 -2.20 -33.36
CA VAL A 239 11.68 -3.54 -33.94
C VAL A 239 10.28 -4.20 -33.99
N PHE A 240 9.45 -3.99 -32.97
CA PHE A 240 8.10 -4.53 -32.96
C PHE A 240 7.21 -3.85 -34.03
N ARG A 241 7.28 -2.51 -34.15
CA ARG A 241 6.57 -1.76 -35.19
C ARG A 241 6.97 -2.17 -36.60
N GLU A 242 8.27 -2.34 -36.86
CA GLU A 242 8.77 -2.83 -38.14
C GLU A 242 8.25 -4.22 -38.51
N ARG A 243 8.08 -5.11 -37.50
CA ARG A 243 7.58 -6.48 -37.74
C ARG A 243 6.06 -6.56 -37.87
N THR A 244 5.32 -5.66 -37.26
CA THR A 244 3.84 -5.72 -37.24
C THR A 244 3.19 -4.78 -38.24
N GLY A 245 3.94 -3.87 -38.86
CA GLY A 245 3.43 -2.91 -39.82
C GLY A 245 2.43 -1.90 -39.24
N VAL A 246 2.42 -1.73 -37.88
CA VAL A 246 1.51 -0.84 -37.14
C VAL A 246 2.25 0.37 -36.61
#